data_f0a50affc68dd30771a5b4987bbddf71
#
_entry.id   f0a50affc68dd30771a5b4987bbddf71
#
_cell.length_a   1.000
_cell.length_b   1.000
_cell.length_c   1.000
_cell.angle_alpha   90.00
_cell.angle_beta   90.00
_cell.angle_gamma   90.00
#
_symmetry.space_group_name_H-M   'P 1'
#
loop_
_entity.id
_entity.type
_entity.pdbx_description
1 polymer ?
#
loop_
_entity_poly.entity_id
_entity_poly.type
_entity_poly.pdbx_seq_one_letter_code
_entity_poly.pdbx_strand_id
1 'polypeptide(L)'
;IRYMLPIYPMFTIFAGWFLSEIIIKFIPKRYLKNYLITKCLILLLVFFISIYPMSFLSIYLHPNTRIQASDWINKNIPHGSRLAVEHWDDSLPVYGMQNYTQLTLPLYDPDTKEKWMNIESTLRVTDYIIIASGRLYLPLQKLTDCKNLPANRCYPLTASYYRNLFSGKLGFIKIKEFKAEPTIPLMNFGINDISADENFTVFDHPKIIIFKKE
;
A
#
# COMPACT_ATOMS: atom_id res chain seq x y z
N ILE A 1 -3.60 -12.05 6.61
CA ILE A 1 -2.94 -11.87 7.93
C ILE A 1 -3.95 -12.02 9.07
N ARG A 2 -5.12 -11.39 9.04
CA ARG A 2 -6.14 -11.42 10.10
C ARG A 2 -6.45 -12.84 10.63
N TYR A 3 -6.57 -13.81 9.74
CA TYR A 3 -6.86 -15.21 10.08
C TYR A 3 -5.67 -15.95 10.72
N MET A 4 -4.47 -15.39 10.61
CA MET A 4 -3.25 -15.98 11.17
C MET A 4 -2.92 -15.46 12.58
N LEU A 5 -3.61 -14.40 13.05
CA LEU A 5 -3.38 -13.80 14.38
C LEU A 5 -3.35 -14.82 15.54
N PRO A 6 -4.26 -15.82 15.59
CA PRO A 6 -4.24 -16.80 16.68
C PRO A 6 -2.99 -17.69 16.69
N ILE A 7 -2.28 -17.80 15.57
CA ILE A 7 -1.10 -18.68 15.41
C ILE A 7 0.20 -17.95 15.79
N TYR A 8 0.23 -16.61 15.78
CA TYR A 8 1.43 -15.83 16.10
C TYR A 8 2.06 -16.14 17.46
N PRO A 9 1.29 -16.32 18.57
CA PRO A 9 1.90 -16.70 19.84
C PRO A 9 2.69 -18.02 19.75
N MET A 10 2.21 -18.99 19.00
CA MET A 10 2.93 -20.24 18.76
C MET A 10 4.21 -20.02 17.93
N PHE A 11 4.12 -19.22 16.87
CA PHE A 11 5.32 -18.89 16.09
C PHE A 11 6.37 -18.14 16.90
N THR A 12 5.98 -17.27 17.82
CA THR A 12 6.93 -16.57 18.69
C THR A 12 7.63 -17.53 19.66
N ILE A 13 6.92 -18.52 20.20
CA ILE A 13 7.50 -19.56 21.05
C ILE A 13 8.49 -20.40 20.25
N PHE A 14 8.11 -20.90 19.06
CA PHE A 14 9.01 -21.65 18.20
C PHE A 14 10.22 -20.84 17.75
N ALA A 15 10.04 -19.57 17.39
CA ALA A 15 11.15 -18.68 17.05
C ALA A 15 12.10 -18.49 18.22
N GLY A 16 11.59 -18.29 19.45
CA GLY A 16 12.40 -18.20 20.67
C GLY A 16 13.18 -19.48 20.95
N TRP A 17 12.53 -20.64 20.85
CA TRP A 17 13.21 -21.92 20.99
C TRP A 17 14.28 -22.11 19.92
N PHE A 18 13.97 -21.89 18.64
CA PHE A 18 14.91 -22.01 17.52
C PHE A 18 16.13 -21.09 17.68
N LEU A 19 15.92 -19.85 18.09
CA LEU A 19 17.01 -18.92 18.37
C LEU A 19 17.89 -19.41 19.52
N SER A 20 17.30 -19.98 20.57
CA SER A 20 18.09 -20.54 21.70
C SER A 20 18.97 -21.69 21.25
N GLU A 21 18.47 -22.59 20.40
CA GLU A 21 19.25 -23.69 19.82
C GLU A 21 20.41 -23.19 18.93
N ILE A 22 20.14 -22.18 18.11
CA ILE A 22 21.18 -21.53 17.27
C ILE A 22 22.27 -20.94 18.17
N ILE A 23 21.90 -20.18 19.20
CA ILE A 23 22.84 -19.57 20.13
C ILE A 23 23.72 -20.65 20.81
N ILE A 24 23.10 -21.72 21.32
CA ILE A 24 23.82 -22.83 21.98
C ILE A 24 24.77 -23.55 21.00
N LYS A 25 24.34 -23.74 19.75
CA LYS A 25 25.10 -24.51 18.75
C LYS A 25 26.26 -23.72 18.13
N PHE A 26 26.05 -22.43 17.85
CA PHE A 26 27.04 -21.63 17.10
C PHE A 26 27.89 -20.74 17.99
N ILE A 27 27.48 -20.45 19.23
CA ILE A 27 28.29 -19.66 20.15
C ILE A 27 29.15 -20.63 20.99
N PRO A 28 30.48 -20.49 20.93
CA PRO A 28 31.37 -21.35 21.73
C PRO A 28 31.02 -21.30 23.21
N LYS A 29 31.00 -22.46 23.88
CA LYS A 29 30.65 -22.59 25.31
C LYS A 29 31.43 -21.64 26.23
N ARG A 30 32.65 -21.26 25.82
CA ARG A 30 33.48 -20.29 26.51
C ARG A 30 32.80 -18.93 26.66
N TYR A 31 32.09 -18.46 25.61
CA TYR A 31 31.39 -17.16 25.63
C TYR A 31 30.06 -17.26 26.37
N LEU A 32 29.38 -18.40 26.28
CA LEU A 32 28.11 -18.63 27.00
C LEU A 32 28.30 -18.68 28.51
N LYS A 33 29.50 -19.06 29.02
CA LYS A 33 29.84 -19.00 30.44
C LYS A 33 30.08 -17.57 30.93
N ASN A 34 30.40 -16.64 30.05
CA ASN A 34 30.56 -15.23 30.42
C ASN A 34 29.20 -14.54 30.35
N TYR A 35 28.58 -14.36 31.51
CA TYR A 35 27.26 -13.75 31.65
C TYR A 35 27.15 -12.39 30.94
N LEU A 36 28.17 -11.55 31.00
CA LEU A 36 28.17 -10.24 30.39
C LEU A 36 28.12 -10.32 28.85
N ILE A 37 28.98 -11.16 28.24
CA ILE A 37 29.03 -11.36 26.78
C ILE A 37 27.69 -11.91 26.28
N THR A 38 27.15 -12.92 26.93
CA THR A 38 25.87 -13.51 26.55
C THR A 38 24.75 -12.48 26.61
N LYS A 39 24.69 -11.67 27.67
CA LYS A 39 23.71 -10.60 27.81
C LYS A 39 23.85 -9.55 26.72
N CYS A 40 25.07 -9.12 26.38
CA CYS A 40 25.32 -8.19 25.28
C CYS A 40 24.86 -8.76 23.93
N LEU A 41 25.13 -10.04 23.64
CA LEU A 41 24.70 -10.68 22.40
C LEU A 41 23.18 -10.77 22.29
N ILE A 42 22.48 -11.09 23.38
CA ILE A 42 21.02 -11.12 23.42
C ILE A 42 20.45 -9.72 23.20
N LEU A 43 20.99 -8.70 23.86
CA LEU A 43 20.55 -7.31 23.68
C LEU A 43 20.77 -6.84 22.24
N LEU A 44 21.91 -7.17 21.64
CA LEU A 44 22.20 -6.85 20.25
C LEU A 44 21.22 -7.53 19.30
N LEU A 45 20.89 -8.80 19.52
CA LEU A 45 19.91 -9.54 18.74
C LEU A 45 18.52 -8.91 18.85
N VAL A 46 18.08 -8.61 20.07
CA VAL A 46 16.79 -7.92 20.33
C VAL A 46 16.76 -6.56 19.64
N PHE A 47 17.85 -5.80 19.72
CA PHE A 47 17.97 -4.52 19.04
C PHE A 47 17.75 -4.65 17.52
N PHE A 48 18.46 -5.58 16.85
CA PHE A 48 18.31 -5.76 15.41
C PHE A 48 16.90 -6.23 15.01
N ILE A 49 16.31 -7.15 15.76
CA ILE A 49 14.94 -7.62 15.50
C ILE A 49 13.93 -6.48 15.69
N SER A 50 14.19 -5.54 16.62
CA SER A 50 13.29 -4.42 16.90
C SER A 50 13.36 -3.28 15.88
N ILE A 51 14.38 -3.22 15.02
CA ILE A 51 14.54 -2.11 14.06
C ILE A 51 13.32 -1.97 13.15
N TYR A 52 12.87 -3.07 12.54
CA TYR A 52 11.74 -3.01 11.61
C TYR A 52 10.41 -2.66 12.30
N PRO A 53 10.00 -3.31 13.41
CA PRO A 53 8.80 -2.91 14.13
C PRO A 53 8.82 -1.44 14.60
N MET A 54 9.96 -0.96 15.06
CA MET A 54 10.12 0.44 15.46
C MET A 54 10.01 1.39 14.27
N SER A 55 10.59 1.00 13.12
CA SER A 55 10.43 1.74 11.87
C SER A 55 8.97 1.79 11.41
N PHE A 56 8.25 0.67 11.53
CA PHE A 56 6.83 0.63 11.17
C PHE A 56 5.98 1.53 12.08
N LEU A 57 6.29 1.62 13.36
CA LEU A 57 5.60 2.52 14.27
C LEU A 57 5.74 4.00 13.88
N SER A 58 6.79 4.37 13.15
CA SER A 58 6.98 5.75 12.70
C SER A 58 5.85 6.25 11.79
N ILE A 59 5.15 5.34 11.09
CA ILE A 59 4.00 5.67 10.24
C ILE A 59 2.92 6.38 11.06
N TYR A 60 2.69 5.93 12.29
CA TYR A 60 1.66 6.47 13.17
C TYR A 60 2.02 7.78 13.88
N LEU A 61 3.26 8.27 13.69
CA LEU A 61 3.66 9.59 14.17
C LEU A 61 3.12 10.74 13.30
N HIS A 62 2.57 10.42 12.13
CA HIS A 62 1.99 11.36 11.19
C HIS A 62 0.52 11.04 10.92
N PRO A 63 -0.30 12.02 10.54
CA PRO A 63 -1.66 11.75 10.09
C PRO A 63 -1.68 10.73 8.95
N ASN A 64 -2.70 9.86 8.94
CA ASN A 64 -2.87 8.89 7.85
C ASN A 64 -2.89 9.60 6.48
N THR A 65 -2.31 8.98 5.47
CA THR A 65 -2.22 9.54 4.11
C THR A 65 -3.58 9.89 3.52
N ARG A 66 -4.65 9.16 3.85
CA ARG A 66 -6.03 9.48 3.44
C ARG A 66 -6.52 10.79 4.04
N ILE A 67 -6.17 11.07 5.30
CA ILE A 67 -6.51 12.35 5.94
C ILE A 67 -5.75 13.48 5.27
N GLN A 68 -4.43 13.32 5.08
CA GLN A 68 -3.61 14.31 4.40
C GLN A 68 -4.11 14.60 2.97
N ALA A 69 -4.48 13.55 2.23
CA ALA A 69 -5.03 13.69 0.88
C ALA A 69 -6.39 14.40 0.90
N SER A 70 -7.27 14.08 1.87
CA SER A 70 -8.58 14.72 2.01
C SER A 70 -8.46 16.21 2.34
N ASP A 71 -7.54 16.58 3.23
CA ASP A 71 -7.23 17.98 3.53
C ASP A 71 -6.77 18.72 2.26
N TRP A 72 -5.87 18.09 1.50
CA TRP A 72 -5.35 18.70 0.29
C TRP A 72 -6.43 18.81 -0.80
N ILE A 73 -7.26 17.79 -1.00
CA ILE A 73 -8.37 17.80 -1.95
C ILE A 73 -9.30 18.95 -1.62
N ASN A 74 -9.76 19.05 -0.38
CA ASN A 74 -10.69 20.11 0.05
C ASN A 74 -10.10 21.52 -0.06
N LYS A 75 -8.78 21.65 -0.03
CA LYS A 75 -8.07 22.95 -0.15
C LYS A 75 -7.78 23.36 -1.58
N ASN A 76 -7.52 22.40 -2.47
CA ASN A 76 -6.90 22.67 -3.76
C ASN A 76 -7.77 22.28 -4.97
N ILE A 77 -8.79 21.44 -4.78
CA ILE A 77 -9.71 21.05 -5.85
C ILE A 77 -10.98 21.91 -5.74
N PRO A 78 -11.43 22.58 -6.82
CA PRO A 78 -12.65 23.37 -6.81
C PRO A 78 -13.87 22.52 -6.45
N HIS A 79 -14.76 23.09 -5.64
CA HIS A 79 -16.05 22.47 -5.34
C HIS A 79 -16.86 22.28 -6.64
N GLY A 80 -17.62 21.21 -6.71
CA GLY A 80 -18.38 20.82 -7.90
C GLY A 80 -17.56 19.99 -8.92
N SER A 81 -16.22 19.83 -8.72
CA SER A 81 -15.41 18.99 -9.58
C SER A 81 -15.88 17.52 -9.57
N ARG A 82 -15.70 16.84 -10.71
CA ARG A 82 -16.03 15.43 -10.89
C ARG A 82 -14.79 14.59 -10.63
N LEU A 83 -14.84 13.80 -9.56
CA LEU A 83 -13.76 12.96 -9.08
C LEU A 83 -14.02 11.52 -9.46
N ALA A 84 -13.20 10.93 -10.34
CA ALA A 84 -13.23 9.50 -10.61
C ALA A 84 -12.47 8.76 -9.50
N VAL A 85 -13.14 7.78 -8.89
CA VAL A 85 -12.64 6.94 -7.82
C VAL A 85 -12.75 5.47 -8.20
N GLU A 86 -11.85 4.66 -7.71
CA GLU A 86 -11.84 3.23 -7.98
C GLU A 86 -12.90 2.51 -7.13
N HIS A 87 -13.68 1.62 -7.76
CA HIS A 87 -14.53 0.69 -7.02
C HIS A 87 -13.65 -0.28 -6.21
N TRP A 88 -14.10 -0.75 -5.07
CA TRP A 88 -13.39 -1.63 -4.14
C TRP A 88 -12.31 -0.95 -3.27
N ASP A 89 -12.11 0.33 -3.39
CA ASP A 89 -11.25 1.07 -2.47
C ASP A 89 -12.05 2.19 -1.77
N ASP A 90 -11.53 2.68 -0.65
CA ASP A 90 -12.18 3.77 0.09
C ASP A 90 -12.09 5.07 -0.72
N SER A 91 -13.24 5.64 -1.05
CA SER A 91 -13.30 6.87 -1.81
C SER A 91 -12.72 8.07 -1.04
N LEU A 92 -12.04 8.94 -1.75
CA LEU A 92 -11.50 10.19 -1.22
C LEU A 92 -12.22 11.41 -1.85
N PRO A 93 -12.37 12.50 -1.09
CA PRO A 93 -11.95 12.72 0.30
C PRO A 93 -12.82 11.97 1.32
N VAL A 94 -12.26 11.56 2.48
CA VAL A 94 -13.02 10.88 3.55
C VAL A 94 -14.01 11.80 4.26
N TYR A 95 -13.88 13.10 4.10
CA TYR A 95 -14.83 14.12 4.56
C TYR A 95 -14.90 15.29 3.57
N GLY A 96 -16.00 16.02 3.56
CA GLY A 96 -16.26 17.05 2.53
C GLY A 96 -16.66 16.47 1.17
N MET A 97 -17.01 15.18 1.12
CA MET A 97 -17.37 14.46 -0.10
C MET A 97 -18.59 15.09 -0.82
N GLN A 98 -19.53 15.70 -0.07
CA GLN A 98 -20.69 16.40 -0.62
C GLN A 98 -20.34 17.61 -1.51
N ASN A 99 -19.11 18.08 -1.45
CA ASN A 99 -18.62 19.18 -2.28
C ASN A 99 -18.24 18.74 -3.70
N TYR A 100 -18.24 17.44 -4.01
CA TYR A 100 -17.76 16.86 -5.26
C TYR A 100 -18.77 15.88 -5.85
N THR A 101 -18.71 15.69 -7.17
CA THR A 101 -19.44 14.61 -7.83
C THR A 101 -18.52 13.41 -7.98
N GLN A 102 -18.81 12.33 -7.29
CA GLN A 102 -18.03 11.10 -7.41
C GLN A 102 -18.52 10.25 -8.60
N LEU A 103 -17.56 9.80 -9.40
CA LEU A 103 -17.75 8.91 -10.54
C LEU A 103 -16.96 7.62 -10.26
N THR A 104 -17.66 6.49 -10.14
CA THR A 104 -17.02 5.22 -9.81
C THR A 104 -16.50 4.51 -11.06
N LEU A 105 -15.24 4.11 -11.04
CA LEU A 105 -14.61 3.30 -12.09
C LEU A 105 -14.62 1.82 -11.69
N PRO A 106 -15.35 0.93 -12.38
CA PRO A 106 -15.45 -0.49 -12.06
C PRO A 106 -14.24 -1.27 -12.59
N LEU A 107 -13.04 -0.91 -12.18
CA LEU A 107 -11.79 -1.44 -12.74
C LEU A 107 -11.54 -2.91 -12.41
N TYR A 108 -12.14 -3.42 -11.32
CA TYR A 108 -12.04 -4.82 -10.93
C TYR A 108 -13.06 -5.74 -11.62
N ASP A 109 -14.04 -5.19 -12.32
CA ASP A 109 -14.96 -5.98 -13.11
C ASP A 109 -14.23 -6.63 -14.31
N PRO A 110 -14.70 -7.77 -14.83
CA PRO A 110 -14.09 -8.41 -16.01
C PRO A 110 -13.91 -7.46 -17.19
N ASP A 111 -12.83 -7.60 -17.93
CA ASP A 111 -12.49 -6.74 -19.07
C ASP A 111 -13.44 -7.00 -20.27
N THR A 112 -14.66 -6.46 -20.22
CA THR A 112 -15.63 -6.50 -21.30
C THR A 112 -15.65 -5.20 -22.10
N LYS A 113 -16.20 -5.24 -23.31
CA LYS A 113 -16.39 -4.03 -24.14
C LYS A 113 -17.33 -3.04 -23.46
N GLU A 114 -18.39 -3.52 -22.83
CA GLU A 114 -19.38 -2.71 -22.12
C GLU A 114 -18.75 -1.96 -20.94
N LYS A 115 -17.92 -2.65 -20.14
CA LYS A 115 -17.15 -2.03 -19.06
C LYS A 115 -16.32 -0.86 -19.60
N TRP A 116 -15.59 -1.09 -20.68
CA TRP A 116 -14.68 -0.07 -21.22
C TRP A 116 -15.42 1.10 -21.89
N MET A 117 -16.53 0.86 -22.56
CA MET A 117 -17.40 1.94 -23.05
C MET A 117 -17.90 2.82 -21.91
N ASN A 118 -18.30 2.22 -20.79
CA ASN A 118 -18.71 2.96 -19.59
C ASN A 118 -17.55 3.75 -18.97
N ILE A 119 -16.38 3.11 -18.78
CA ILE A 119 -15.18 3.80 -18.24
C ILE A 119 -14.77 4.96 -19.13
N GLU A 120 -14.69 4.79 -20.45
CA GLU A 120 -14.34 5.84 -21.38
C GLU A 120 -15.32 7.02 -21.35
N SER A 121 -16.62 6.73 -21.28
CA SER A 121 -17.65 7.78 -21.15
C SER A 121 -17.50 8.55 -19.84
N THR A 122 -17.20 7.84 -18.75
CA THR A 122 -16.95 8.43 -17.43
C THR A 122 -15.70 9.32 -17.45
N LEU A 123 -14.58 8.84 -18.02
CA LEU A 123 -13.34 9.59 -18.10
C LEU A 123 -13.45 10.88 -18.94
N ARG A 124 -14.32 10.89 -19.96
CA ARG A 124 -14.58 12.09 -20.76
C ARG A 124 -15.10 13.27 -19.93
N VAL A 125 -15.90 12.97 -18.91
CA VAL A 125 -16.50 13.98 -18.03
C VAL A 125 -15.76 14.17 -16.71
N THR A 126 -14.76 13.34 -16.42
CA THR A 126 -13.95 13.40 -15.20
C THR A 126 -12.99 14.57 -15.22
N ASP A 127 -12.87 15.29 -14.12
CA ASP A 127 -11.89 16.38 -13.95
C ASP A 127 -10.63 15.89 -13.23
N TYR A 128 -10.79 14.97 -12.26
CA TYR A 128 -9.68 14.39 -11.49
C TYR A 128 -9.87 12.89 -11.30
N ILE A 129 -8.77 12.14 -11.35
CA ILE A 129 -8.73 10.72 -10.98
C ILE A 129 -7.99 10.60 -9.65
N ILE A 130 -8.58 9.90 -8.69
CA ILE A 130 -7.98 9.66 -7.38
C ILE A 130 -7.78 8.16 -7.19
N ILE A 131 -6.52 7.76 -7.08
CA ILE A 131 -6.12 6.41 -6.68
C ILE A 131 -5.90 6.44 -5.18
N ALA A 132 -6.74 5.73 -4.42
CA ALA A 132 -6.74 5.76 -2.96
C ALA A 132 -5.76 4.75 -2.33
N SER A 133 -5.31 3.75 -3.09
CA SER A 133 -4.29 2.78 -2.64
C SER A 133 -3.69 1.98 -3.79
N GLY A 134 -2.76 1.06 -3.45
CA GLY A 134 -2.21 0.09 -4.41
C GLY A 134 -3.08 -1.13 -4.68
N ARG A 135 -4.26 -1.24 -4.05
CA ARG A 135 -5.10 -2.44 -4.05
C ARG A 135 -5.45 -2.96 -5.44
N LEU A 136 -5.75 -2.07 -6.39
CA LEU A 136 -6.15 -2.46 -7.74
C LEU A 136 -4.99 -2.39 -8.72
N TYR A 137 -4.28 -1.27 -8.80
CA TYR A 137 -3.27 -1.11 -9.87
C TYR A 137 -2.07 -2.04 -9.72
N LEU A 138 -1.70 -2.45 -8.50
CA LEU A 138 -0.55 -3.34 -8.31
C LEU A 138 -0.82 -4.78 -8.82
N PRO A 139 -1.94 -5.46 -8.45
CA PRO A 139 -2.21 -6.80 -8.96
C PRO A 139 -2.74 -6.80 -10.39
N LEU A 140 -3.65 -5.89 -10.78
CA LEU A 140 -4.31 -5.96 -12.08
C LEU A 140 -3.34 -5.78 -13.26
N GLN A 141 -2.27 -5.02 -13.09
CA GLN A 141 -1.23 -4.90 -14.12
C GLN A 141 -0.44 -6.19 -14.36
N LYS A 142 -0.47 -7.15 -13.43
CA LYS A 142 0.19 -8.46 -13.55
C LYS A 142 -0.72 -9.54 -14.16
N LEU A 143 -2.02 -9.32 -14.19
CA LEU A 143 -3.04 -10.29 -14.63
C LEU A 143 -3.37 -10.10 -16.12
N THR A 144 -2.37 -10.21 -17.00
CA THR A 144 -2.52 -9.96 -18.44
C THR A 144 -2.34 -11.20 -19.33
N ASP A 145 -1.90 -12.31 -18.76
CA ASP A 145 -1.72 -13.56 -19.48
C ASP A 145 -3.02 -14.37 -19.58
N CYS A 146 -3.88 -13.97 -20.52
CA CYS A 146 -5.20 -14.56 -20.71
C CYS A 146 -5.18 -16.01 -21.23
N LYS A 147 -4.02 -16.57 -21.55
CA LYS A 147 -3.90 -17.99 -21.92
C LYS A 147 -3.92 -18.90 -20.69
N ASN A 148 -3.36 -18.40 -19.59
CA ASN A 148 -3.19 -19.16 -18.34
C ASN A 148 -4.16 -18.71 -17.23
N LEU A 149 -4.94 -17.66 -17.47
CA LEU A 149 -5.89 -17.12 -16.50
C LEU A 149 -7.35 -17.34 -16.97
N PRO A 150 -8.30 -17.55 -16.05
CA PRO A 150 -9.72 -17.52 -16.38
C PRO A 150 -10.11 -16.17 -17.01
N ALA A 151 -11.00 -16.19 -18.01
CA ALA A 151 -11.39 -15.00 -18.75
C ALA A 151 -11.91 -13.86 -17.86
N ASN A 152 -12.59 -14.19 -16.76
CA ASN A 152 -13.09 -13.22 -15.77
C ASN A 152 -12.02 -12.72 -14.79
N ARG A 153 -10.78 -13.18 -14.89
CA ARG A 153 -9.63 -12.74 -14.07
C ARG A 153 -8.44 -12.32 -14.92
N CYS A 154 -8.67 -12.03 -16.18
CA CYS A 154 -7.64 -11.50 -17.07
C CYS A 154 -7.98 -10.05 -17.43
N TYR A 155 -7.02 -9.13 -17.22
CA TYR A 155 -7.23 -7.69 -17.23
C TYR A 155 -6.27 -6.93 -18.18
N PRO A 156 -6.18 -7.28 -19.47
CA PRO A 156 -5.24 -6.64 -20.39
C PRO A 156 -5.59 -5.16 -20.65
N LEU A 157 -6.88 -4.84 -20.75
CA LEU A 157 -7.36 -3.48 -20.97
C LEU A 157 -7.20 -2.63 -19.71
N THR A 158 -7.55 -3.18 -18.54
CA THR A 158 -7.33 -2.51 -17.25
C THR A 158 -5.83 -2.25 -17.00
N ALA A 159 -4.96 -3.21 -17.31
CA ALA A 159 -3.51 -3.01 -17.22
C ALA A 159 -3.02 -1.93 -18.19
N SER A 160 -3.57 -1.85 -19.40
CA SER A 160 -3.27 -0.79 -20.35
C SER A 160 -3.73 0.59 -19.86
N TYR A 161 -4.91 0.67 -19.25
CA TYR A 161 -5.42 1.88 -18.63
C TYR A 161 -4.42 2.42 -17.59
N TYR A 162 -3.99 1.60 -16.63
CA TYR A 162 -3.02 2.05 -15.62
C TYR A 162 -1.69 2.48 -16.23
N ARG A 163 -1.15 1.72 -17.18
CA ARG A 163 0.09 2.13 -17.88
C ARG A 163 -0.06 3.49 -18.57
N ASN A 164 -1.18 3.72 -19.23
CA ASN A 164 -1.45 4.98 -19.92
C ASN A 164 -1.69 6.13 -18.92
N LEU A 165 -2.38 5.88 -17.81
CA LEU A 165 -2.59 6.87 -16.76
C LEU A 165 -1.25 7.29 -16.13
N PHE A 166 -0.42 6.34 -15.72
CA PHE A 166 0.88 6.64 -15.09
C PHE A 166 1.89 7.27 -16.06
N SER A 167 1.77 7.02 -17.35
CA SER A 167 2.63 7.65 -18.38
C SER A 167 2.09 8.98 -18.92
N GLY A 168 0.94 9.46 -18.44
CA GLY A 168 0.28 10.68 -18.92
C GLY A 168 -0.44 10.55 -20.27
N LYS A 169 -0.37 9.39 -20.93
CA LYS A 169 -0.99 9.17 -22.25
C LYS A 169 -2.51 9.14 -22.25
N LEU A 170 -3.13 9.13 -21.07
CA LEU A 170 -4.59 9.15 -20.92
C LEU A 170 -5.18 10.58 -20.90
N GLY A 171 -4.34 11.63 -21.04
CA GLY A 171 -4.76 13.04 -20.92
C GLY A 171 -4.98 13.47 -19.45
N PHE A 172 -4.32 12.78 -18.52
CA PHE A 172 -4.30 13.12 -17.10
C PHE A 172 -2.86 13.19 -16.62
N ILE A 173 -2.52 14.26 -15.92
CA ILE A 173 -1.19 14.47 -15.32
C ILE A 173 -1.23 14.23 -13.81
N LYS A 174 -0.21 13.60 -13.27
CA LYS A 174 -0.06 13.45 -11.82
C LYS A 174 0.28 14.81 -11.20
N ILE A 175 -0.61 15.32 -10.33
CA ILE A 175 -0.43 16.60 -9.66
C ILE A 175 -0.03 16.48 -8.19
N LYS A 176 -0.37 15.37 -7.53
CA LYS A 176 -0.03 15.15 -6.12
C LYS A 176 0.09 13.68 -5.79
N GLU A 177 0.97 13.38 -4.85
CA GLU A 177 1.17 12.05 -4.28
C GLU A 177 1.33 12.17 -2.76
N PHE A 178 0.68 11.27 -2.03
CA PHE A 178 0.84 11.11 -0.59
C PHE A 178 1.33 9.70 -0.32
N LYS A 179 2.41 9.59 0.41
CA LYS A 179 2.98 8.32 0.86
C LYS A 179 3.54 8.48 2.27
N ALA A 180 3.48 7.43 3.04
CA ALA A 180 4.24 7.27 4.26
C ALA A 180 5.02 5.96 4.16
N GLU A 181 6.26 5.96 4.59
CA GLU A 181 7.12 4.78 4.57
C GLU A 181 7.64 4.54 5.99
N PRO A 182 7.76 3.28 6.44
CA PRO A 182 8.43 2.97 7.69
C PRO A 182 9.82 3.62 7.72
N THR A 183 10.10 4.45 8.71
CA THR A 183 11.36 5.20 8.80
C THR A 183 12.21 4.67 9.95
N ILE A 184 13.47 4.33 9.66
CA ILE A 184 14.39 3.85 10.70
C ILE A 184 14.61 4.98 11.73
N PRO A 185 14.35 4.72 13.02
CA PRO A 185 14.56 5.71 14.07
C PRO A 185 15.97 6.32 14.00
N LEU A 186 16.07 7.64 14.17
CA LEU A 186 17.30 8.44 14.17
C LEU A 186 18.04 8.57 12.83
N MET A 187 17.66 7.83 11.77
CA MET A 187 18.40 7.84 10.50
C MET A 187 17.68 8.55 9.35
N ASN A 188 16.40 8.93 9.51
CA ASN A 188 15.53 9.47 8.44
C ASN A 188 15.57 8.66 7.14
N PHE A 189 15.84 7.36 7.26
CA PHE A 189 15.88 6.43 6.13
C PHE A 189 14.54 5.68 6.04
N GLY A 190 13.79 5.93 4.95
CA GLY A 190 12.53 5.27 4.67
C GLY A 190 12.75 3.87 4.06
N ILE A 191 12.02 2.89 4.56
CA ILE A 191 11.99 1.53 4.00
C ILE A 191 10.86 1.48 2.99
N ASN A 192 11.18 1.31 1.70
CA ASN A 192 10.16 1.17 0.67
C ASN A 192 9.49 -0.20 0.77
N ASP A 193 8.24 -0.21 1.21
CA ASP A 193 7.41 -1.40 1.39
C ASP A 193 6.22 -1.49 0.42
N ILE A 194 6.23 -0.70 -0.65
CA ILE A 194 5.15 -0.67 -1.66
C ILE A 194 4.90 -2.04 -2.32
N SER A 195 5.90 -2.91 -2.32
CA SER A 195 5.81 -4.29 -2.81
C SER A 195 5.31 -5.29 -1.76
N ALA A 196 5.15 -4.87 -0.52
CA ALA A 196 4.61 -5.71 0.55
C ALA A 196 3.14 -6.07 0.27
N ASP A 197 2.65 -7.07 0.99
CA ASP A 197 1.24 -7.46 0.92
C ASP A 197 0.32 -6.28 1.20
N GLU A 198 -0.81 -6.20 0.47
CA GLU A 198 -1.76 -5.09 0.59
C GLU A 198 -2.25 -4.87 2.03
N ASN A 199 -2.29 -5.95 2.84
CA ASN A 199 -2.70 -5.83 4.25
C ASN A 199 -1.75 -4.97 5.10
N PHE A 200 -0.52 -4.74 4.65
CA PHE A 200 0.43 -3.86 5.32
C PHE A 200 0.27 -2.41 4.88
N THR A 201 -0.03 -2.17 3.61
CA THR A 201 0.04 -0.83 3.03
C THR A 201 -1.33 -0.17 2.91
N VAL A 202 -2.39 -0.92 2.55
CA VAL A 202 -3.69 -0.34 2.19
C VAL A 202 -4.41 0.32 3.37
N PHE A 203 -4.26 -0.20 4.59
CA PHE A 203 -4.99 0.32 5.76
C PHE A 203 -4.21 1.37 6.53
N ASP A 204 -2.93 1.13 6.74
CA ASP A 204 -2.12 1.95 7.64
C ASP A 204 -1.51 3.16 6.94
N HIS A 205 -0.98 2.98 5.73
CA HIS A 205 -0.28 4.03 4.99
C HIS A 205 -0.42 3.88 3.47
N PRO A 206 -1.66 3.88 2.93
CA PRO A 206 -1.87 3.74 1.50
C PRO A 206 -1.16 4.84 0.72
N LYS A 207 -0.59 4.47 -0.42
CA LYS A 207 -0.06 5.43 -1.38
C LYS A 207 -1.21 6.01 -2.19
N ILE A 208 -1.46 7.31 -2.06
CA ILE A 208 -2.52 8.01 -2.75
C ILE A 208 -1.94 8.85 -3.87
N ILE A 209 -2.56 8.80 -5.04
CA ILE A 209 -2.11 9.55 -6.21
C ILE A 209 -3.30 10.29 -6.80
N ILE A 210 -3.11 11.58 -7.06
CA ILE A 210 -4.13 12.46 -7.64
C ILE A 210 -3.67 12.90 -9.02
N PHE A 211 -4.52 12.67 -10.01
CA PHE A 211 -4.32 13.09 -11.37
C PHE A 211 -5.35 14.16 -11.73
N LYS A 212 -4.96 15.13 -12.54
CA LYS A 212 -5.82 16.17 -13.09
C LYS A 212 -5.87 16.04 -14.62
N LYS A 213 -7.04 16.23 -15.19
CA LYS A 213 -7.21 16.30 -16.64
C LYS A 213 -6.45 17.50 -17.21
N GLU A 214 -5.76 17.31 -18.32
CA GLU A 214 -5.09 18.37 -19.09
C GLU A 214 -6.07 19.36 -19.73
#